data_25d979df3be36e25a6e47fbc9773b1b8
#
_entry.id   25d979df3be36e25a6e47fbc9773b1b8
#
_cell.length_a   1.000
_cell.length_b   1.000
_cell.length_c   1.000
_cell.angle_alpha   90.00
_cell.angle_beta   90.00
_cell.angle_gamma   90.00
#
_symmetry.space_group_name_H-M   'P 1'
#
loop_
_entity.id
_entity.type
_entity.pdbx_description
1 polymer ?
#
loop_
_entity_poly.entity_id
_entity_poly.type
_entity_poly.pdbx_seq_one_letter_code
_entity_poly.pdbx_strand_id
1 'polypeptide(L)'
;MCIRDSPGNVGLALATLGVILLLSITRNPLVRRLAILIAMAVGTIIAAMFGMVDFSKVGTGAFFAIPNVFQFGAPVFDVAAIISMCIVTLVTMTETTADILAVGEIVGTSVDERRVADGLRADLLSSAIAPMFGSFMQTAFAQNVGLVAMTGIKSRFVVATAGAILVTLGLLPVLGRV
;
A
#
# COMPACT_ATOMS: atom_id res chain seq x y z
N MET A 1 3.37 -6.68 16.60
CA MET A 1 3.59 -5.22 16.57
C MET A 1 2.54 -4.61 17.49
N CYS A 2 2.89 -4.39 18.77
CA CYS A 2 1.96 -3.77 19.72
C CYS A 2 1.94 -2.27 19.42
N ILE A 3 0.87 -1.81 18.80
CA ILE A 3 0.55 -0.39 18.74
C ILE A 3 0.28 0.01 20.18
N ARG A 4 1.24 0.71 20.79
CA ARG A 4 1.08 1.24 22.14
C ARG A 4 0.11 2.41 22.00
N ASP A 5 -1.15 2.14 22.29
CA ASP A 5 -2.22 3.12 22.27
C ASP A 5 -2.03 4.10 23.44
N SER A 6 -1.05 5.00 23.27
CA SER A 6 -0.90 6.11 24.21
C SER A 6 -1.95 7.17 23.81
N PRO A 7 -2.55 7.89 24.79
CA PRO A 7 -3.51 8.96 24.51
C PRO A 7 -3.00 9.99 23.51
N GLY A 8 -1.68 10.23 23.48
CA GLY A 8 -1.02 11.11 22.52
C GLY A 8 -1.10 10.61 21.07
N ASN A 9 -0.92 9.30 20.85
CA ASN A 9 -1.00 8.71 19.50
C ASN A 9 -2.43 8.76 18.95
N VAL A 10 -3.42 8.54 19.82
CA VAL A 10 -4.84 8.66 19.46
C VAL A 10 -5.19 10.12 19.14
N GLY A 11 -4.69 11.07 19.94
CA GLY A 11 -4.88 12.50 19.68
C GLY A 11 -4.26 12.93 18.35
N LEU A 12 -3.05 12.47 18.03
CA LEU A 12 -2.39 12.74 16.75
C LEU A 12 -3.18 12.15 15.57
N ALA A 13 -3.67 10.91 15.71
CA ALA A 13 -4.47 10.26 14.68
C ALA A 13 -5.79 11.02 14.41
N LEU A 14 -6.47 11.46 15.47
CA LEU A 14 -7.68 12.28 15.34
C LEU A 14 -7.40 13.65 14.72
N ALA A 15 -6.28 14.29 15.07
CA ALA A 15 -5.88 15.56 14.49
C ALA A 15 -5.58 15.44 13.00
N THR A 16 -4.83 14.40 12.58
CA THR A 16 -4.54 14.16 11.16
C THR A 16 -5.80 13.81 10.37
N LEU A 17 -6.71 13.02 10.94
CA LEU A 17 -8.01 12.73 10.33
C LEU A 17 -8.85 14.01 10.17
N GLY A 18 -8.86 14.87 11.18
CA GLY A 18 -9.54 16.16 11.12
C GLY A 18 -8.99 17.04 9.99
N VAL A 19 -7.67 17.09 9.83
CA VAL A 19 -7.01 17.82 8.73
C VAL A 19 -7.44 17.25 7.37
N ILE A 20 -7.46 15.92 7.21
CA ILE A 20 -7.90 15.27 5.96
C ILE A 20 -9.34 15.69 5.63
N LEU A 21 -10.25 15.62 6.61
CA LEU A 21 -11.65 15.97 6.40
C LEU A 21 -11.81 17.44 6.02
N LEU A 22 -11.14 18.35 6.71
CA LEU A 22 -11.16 19.78 6.40
C LEU A 22 -10.65 20.08 5.00
N LEU A 23 -9.54 19.46 4.61
CA LEU A 23 -8.95 19.63 3.27
C LEU A 23 -9.84 19.00 2.18
N SER A 24 -10.53 17.90 2.49
CA SER A 24 -11.44 17.23 1.54
C SER A 24 -12.69 18.05 1.22
N ILE A 25 -13.14 18.92 2.13
CA ILE A 25 -14.28 19.82 1.94
C ILE A 25 -13.87 21.09 1.15
N THR A 26 -12.58 21.34 1.00
CA THR A 26 -12.08 22.55 0.33
C THR A 26 -12.48 22.56 -1.15
N ARG A 27 -12.91 23.72 -1.63
CA ARG A 27 -13.35 23.92 -3.02
C ARG A 27 -12.23 23.85 -4.05
N ASN A 28 -10.97 23.95 -3.63
CA ASN A 28 -9.83 23.89 -4.52
C ASN A 28 -9.52 22.44 -4.91
N PRO A 29 -9.62 22.04 -6.20
CA PRO A 29 -9.44 20.67 -6.64
C PRO A 29 -8.01 20.13 -6.40
N LEU A 30 -6.99 20.98 -6.43
CA LEU A 30 -5.60 20.58 -6.16
C LEU A 30 -5.41 20.25 -4.68
N VAL A 31 -5.94 21.07 -3.78
CA VAL A 31 -5.85 20.85 -2.34
C VAL A 31 -6.59 19.57 -1.96
N ARG A 32 -7.75 19.32 -2.52
CA ARG A 32 -8.52 18.10 -2.29
C ARG A 32 -7.78 16.84 -2.76
N ARG A 33 -7.10 16.91 -3.92
CA ARG A 33 -6.30 15.78 -4.43
C ARG A 33 -5.06 15.51 -3.60
N LEU A 34 -4.46 16.55 -3.04
CA LEU A 34 -3.26 16.47 -2.21
C LEU A 34 -3.57 16.36 -0.70
N ALA A 35 -4.85 16.30 -0.32
CA ALA A 35 -5.29 16.35 1.08
C ALA A 35 -4.57 15.32 1.97
N ILE A 36 -4.39 14.09 1.48
CA ILE A 36 -3.71 13.02 2.21
C ILE A 36 -2.23 13.36 2.40
N LEU A 37 -1.54 13.81 1.34
CA LEU A 37 -0.12 14.17 1.43
C LEU A 37 0.11 15.37 2.36
N ILE A 38 -0.75 16.37 2.27
CA ILE A 38 -0.70 17.55 3.14
C ILE A 38 -0.96 17.14 4.60
N ALA A 39 -1.96 16.29 4.84
CA ALA A 39 -2.26 15.81 6.18
C ALA A 39 -1.15 14.95 6.77
N MET A 40 -0.48 14.12 5.97
CA MET A 40 0.70 13.38 6.39
C MET A 40 1.85 14.33 6.77
N ALA A 41 2.14 15.33 5.95
CA ALA A 41 3.17 16.31 6.24
C ALA A 41 2.85 17.09 7.53
N VAL A 42 1.63 17.57 7.68
CA VAL A 42 1.17 18.28 8.88
C VAL A 42 1.22 17.37 10.11
N GLY A 43 0.75 16.13 9.99
CA GLY A 43 0.80 15.13 11.07
C GLY A 43 2.23 14.84 11.53
N THR A 44 3.17 14.70 10.58
CA THR A 44 4.59 14.50 10.88
C THR A 44 5.20 15.72 11.58
N ILE A 45 4.89 16.93 11.14
CA ILE A 45 5.34 18.16 11.80
C ILE A 45 4.81 18.24 13.23
N ILE A 46 3.53 17.98 13.43
CA ILE A 46 2.91 17.97 14.76
C ILE A 46 3.60 16.92 15.65
N ALA A 47 3.78 15.69 15.15
CA ALA A 47 4.46 14.62 15.88
C ALA A 47 5.90 15.00 16.26
N ALA A 48 6.62 15.69 15.36
CA ALA A 48 7.96 16.20 15.62
C ALA A 48 7.99 17.27 16.72
N MET A 49 7.03 18.20 16.72
CA MET A 49 6.91 19.24 17.76
C MET A 49 6.64 18.65 19.15
N PHE A 50 5.92 17.54 19.22
CA PHE A 50 5.65 16.84 20.47
C PHE A 50 6.76 15.84 20.86
N GLY A 51 7.89 15.80 20.10
CA GLY A 51 8.98 14.88 20.37
C GLY A 51 8.63 13.40 20.20
N MET A 52 7.55 13.10 19.45
CA MET A 52 7.09 11.74 19.20
C MET A 52 7.85 11.06 18.04
N VAL A 53 8.62 11.83 17.29
CA VAL A 53 9.43 11.37 16.15
C VAL A 53 10.90 11.44 16.53
N ASP A 54 11.57 10.30 16.45
CA ASP A 54 13.01 10.20 16.69
C ASP A 54 13.76 10.25 15.35
N PHE A 55 14.21 11.45 14.98
CA PHE A 55 15.00 11.67 13.76
C PHE A 55 16.44 11.21 13.88
N SER A 56 16.90 10.78 15.06
CA SER A 56 18.30 10.35 15.27
C SER A 56 18.65 9.10 14.44
N LYS A 57 17.65 8.33 14.05
CA LYS A 57 17.80 7.14 13.21
C LYS A 57 17.71 7.42 11.72
N VAL A 58 17.32 8.64 11.33
CA VAL A 58 17.26 9.06 9.93
C VAL A 58 18.69 9.26 9.44
N GLY A 59 19.09 8.49 8.44
CA GLY A 59 20.44 8.57 7.87
C GLY A 59 21.49 7.62 8.48
N THR A 60 21.18 6.87 9.54
CA THR A 60 22.12 5.91 10.16
C THR A 60 22.04 4.49 9.58
N GLY A 61 21.45 4.29 8.43
CA GLY A 61 21.31 2.99 7.76
C GLY A 61 22.08 2.89 6.45
N ALA A 62 22.20 1.67 5.94
CA ALA A 62 22.73 1.46 4.61
C ALA A 62 21.89 2.22 3.57
N PHE A 63 22.54 2.99 2.68
CA PHE A 63 21.87 3.70 1.59
C PHE A 63 21.13 2.73 0.65
N PHE A 64 21.67 1.54 0.48
CA PHE A 64 21.13 0.51 -0.38
C PHE A 64 21.08 -0.82 0.37
N ALA A 65 19.94 -1.47 0.38
CA ALA A 65 19.79 -2.81 0.95
C ALA A 65 18.93 -3.67 0.03
N ILE A 66 19.43 -4.88 -0.24
CA ILE A 66 18.67 -5.90 -0.94
C ILE A 66 17.95 -6.72 0.14
N PRO A 67 16.64 -6.98 0.01
CA PRO A 67 15.92 -7.84 0.93
C PRO A 67 16.57 -9.23 0.98
N ASN A 68 16.84 -9.73 2.18
CA ASN A 68 17.38 -11.08 2.35
C ASN A 68 16.31 -12.11 2.00
N VAL A 69 16.64 -13.00 1.06
CA VAL A 69 15.77 -14.12 0.71
C VAL A 69 15.76 -15.11 1.88
N PHE A 70 14.56 -15.59 2.26
CA PHE A 70 14.35 -16.50 3.40
C PHE A 70 14.84 -15.95 4.75
N GLN A 71 14.60 -14.67 5.00
CA GLN A 71 14.98 -14.00 6.25
C GLN A 71 14.44 -14.71 7.52
N PHE A 72 13.30 -15.38 7.41
CA PHE A 72 12.64 -16.11 8.50
C PHE A 72 13.02 -17.59 8.61
N GLY A 73 13.98 -18.05 7.80
CA GLY A 73 14.39 -19.45 7.71
C GLY A 73 13.78 -20.21 6.56
N ALA A 74 14.07 -21.52 6.50
CA ALA A 74 13.53 -22.39 5.46
C ALA A 74 12.01 -22.54 5.59
N PRO A 75 11.28 -22.72 4.47
CA PRO A 75 9.84 -22.93 4.50
C PRO A 75 9.47 -24.17 5.31
N VAL A 76 8.55 -24.01 6.24
CA VAL A 76 7.97 -25.11 7.01
C VAL A 76 6.56 -25.38 6.49
N PHE A 77 6.26 -26.62 6.14
CA PHE A 77 4.98 -27.02 5.60
C PHE A 77 4.10 -27.55 6.74
N ASP A 78 3.08 -26.80 7.09
CA ASP A 78 2.03 -27.20 8.03
C ASP A 78 0.70 -27.31 7.29
N VAL A 79 0.00 -28.45 7.45
CA VAL A 79 -1.24 -28.75 6.72
C VAL A 79 -2.34 -27.75 7.06
N ALA A 80 -2.47 -27.37 8.33
CA ALA A 80 -3.51 -26.43 8.77
C ALA A 80 -3.25 -25.04 8.20
N ALA A 81 -1.97 -24.60 8.19
CA ALA A 81 -1.58 -23.35 7.58
C ALA A 81 -1.84 -23.34 6.07
N ILE A 82 -1.53 -24.44 5.37
CA ILE A 82 -1.77 -24.56 3.92
C ILE A 82 -3.27 -24.45 3.62
N ILE A 83 -4.14 -25.16 4.34
CA ILE A 83 -5.58 -25.08 4.14
C ILE A 83 -6.10 -23.68 4.38
N SER A 84 -5.66 -23.04 5.48
CA SER A 84 -6.03 -21.67 5.80
C SER A 84 -5.61 -20.68 4.69
N MET A 85 -4.40 -20.81 4.19
CA MET A 85 -3.90 -19.95 3.11
C MET A 85 -4.61 -20.21 1.78
N CYS A 86 -5.01 -21.46 1.48
CA CYS A 86 -5.84 -21.76 0.31
C CYS A 86 -7.19 -21.03 0.39
N ILE A 87 -7.85 -21.06 1.55
CA ILE A 87 -9.12 -20.33 1.73
C ILE A 87 -8.93 -18.83 1.54
N VAL A 88 -7.90 -18.26 2.15
CA VAL A 88 -7.59 -16.83 2.01
C VAL A 88 -7.32 -16.49 0.55
N THR A 89 -6.54 -17.32 -0.16
CA THR A 89 -6.24 -17.10 -1.59
C THR A 89 -7.51 -17.11 -2.45
N LEU A 90 -8.47 -17.99 -2.18
CA LEU A 90 -9.74 -18.00 -2.90
C LEU A 90 -10.54 -16.70 -2.67
N VAL A 91 -10.52 -16.18 -1.45
CA VAL A 91 -11.17 -14.90 -1.12
C VAL A 91 -10.49 -13.74 -1.85
N THR A 92 -9.16 -13.67 -1.82
CA THR A 92 -8.42 -12.61 -2.52
C THR A 92 -8.56 -12.68 -4.03
N MET A 93 -8.64 -13.88 -4.62
CA MET A 93 -8.94 -14.01 -6.06
C MET A 93 -10.30 -13.42 -6.42
N THR A 94 -11.31 -13.57 -5.56
CA THR A 94 -12.63 -12.98 -5.78
C THR A 94 -12.56 -11.45 -5.70
N GLU A 95 -11.84 -10.91 -4.72
CA GLU A 95 -11.61 -9.46 -4.56
C GLU A 95 -10.87 -8.89 -5.78
N THR A 96 -9.74 -9.47 -6.16
CA THR A 96 -8.95 -9.03 -7.33
C THR A 96 -9.78 -9.10 -8.63
N THR A 97 -10.63 -10.11 -8.78
CA THR A 97 -11.54 -10.21 -9.94
C THR A 97 -12.52 -9.04 -9.96
N ALA A 98 -13.13 -8.70 -8.83
CA ALA A 98 -14.05 -7.58 -8.72
C ALA A 98 -13.35 -6.25 -9.04
N ASP A 99 -12.12 -6.04 -8.56
CA ASP A 99 -11.33 -4.85 -8.83
C ASP A 99 -10.96 -4.72 -10.31
N ILE A 100 -10.57 -5.81 -10.98
CA ILE A 100 -10.27 -5.82 -12.42
C ILE A 100 -11.51 -5.40 -13.23
N LEU A 101 -12.69 -5.95 -12.88
CA LEU A 101 -13.94 -5.61 -13.55
C LEU A 101 -14.32 -4.13 -13.30
N ALA A 102 -14.21 -3.67 -12.06
CA ALA A 102 -14.50 -2.28 -11.69
C ALA A 102 -13.58 -1.28 -12.41
N VAL A 103 -12.27 -1.57 -12.50
CA VAL A 103 -11.33 -0.74 -13.27
C VAL A 103 -11.69 -0.76 -14.75
N GLY A 104 -12.05 -1.92 -15.30
CA GLY A 104 -12.50 -2.05 -16.69
C GLY A 104 -13.68 -1.13 -17.00
N GLU A 105 -14.67 -1.10 -16.11
CA GLU A 105 -15.85 -0.24 -16.24
C GLU A 105 -15.49 1.25 -16.17
N ILE A 106 -14.66 1.65 -15.18
CA ILE A 106 -14.21 3.05 -15.02
C ILE A 106 -13.42 3.53 -16.24
N VAL A 107 -12.55 2.66 -16.78
CA VAL A 107 -11.72 2.97 -17.96
C VAL A 107 -12.55 2.99 -19.24
N GLY A 108 -13.69 2.28 -19.26
CA GLY A 108 -14.56 2.14 -20.43
C GLY A 108 -14.05 1.08 -21.41
N THR A 109 -13.39 0.03 -20.89
CA THR A 109 -12.85 -1.07 -21.69
C THR A 109 -13.56 -2.36 -21.33
N SER A 110 -13.96 -3.16 -22.31
CA SER A 110 -14.50 -4.49 -22.08
C SER A 110 -13.41 -5.40 -21.48
N VAL A 111 -13.73 -6.02 -20.38
CA VAL A 111 -12.85 -7.00 -19.72
C VAL A 111 -13.36 -8.39 -20.07
N ASP A 112 -12.59 -9.12 -20.85
CA ASP A 112 -12.85 -10.51 -21.21
C ASP A 112 -12.25 -11.47 -20.16
N GLU A 113 -12.67 -12.73 -20.20
CA GLU A 113 -12.20 -13.77 -19.26
C GLU A 113 -10.67 -13.93 -19.29
N ARG A 114 -10.05 -13.74 -20.45
CA ARG A 114 -8.60 -13.85 -20.61
C ARG A 114 -7.87 -12.74 -19.85
N ARG A 115 -8.37 -11.51 -19.89
CA ARG A 115 -7.79 -10.38 -19.14
C ARG A 115 -7.91 -10.58 -17.64
N VAL A 116 -9.03 -11.11 -17.17
CA VAL A 116 -9.20 -11.48 -15.75
C VAL A 116 -8.19 -12.55 -15.38
N ALA A 117 -8.07 -13.61 -16.18
CA ALA A 117 -7.13 -14.69 -15.92
C ALA A 117 -5.67 -14.22 -15.90
N ASP A 118 -5.28 -13.32 -16.81
CA ASP A 118 -3.93 -12.77 -16.86
C ASP A 118 -3.64 -11.85 -15.66
N GLY A 119 -4.62 -11.06 -15.22
CA GLY A 119 -4.53 -10.26 -13.99
C GLY A 119 -4.38 -11.13 -12.74
N LEU A 120 -5.20 -12.17 -12.60
CA LEU A 120 -5.11 -13.12 -11.49
C LEU A 120 -3.78 -13.88 -11.49
N ARG A 121 -3.26 -14.28 -12.65
CA ARG A 121 -1.93 -14.92 -12.75
C ARG A 121 -0.83 -14.00 -12.24
N ALA A 122 -0.87 -12.71 -12.60
CA ALA A 122 0.11 -11.74 -12.15
C ALA A 122 0.05 -11.54 -10.62
N ASP A 123 -1.16 -11.42 -10.07
CA ASP A 123 -1.40 -11.25 -8.64
C ASP A 123 -0.94 -12.47 -7.83
N LEU A 124 -1.34 -13.67 -8.25
CA LEU A 124 -0.95 -14.93 -7.62
C LEU A 124 0.55 -15.20 -7.72
N LEU A 125 1.18 -14.86 -8.84
CA LEU A 125 2.63 -15.01 -9.00
C LEU A 125 3.39 -14.07 -8.06
N SER A 126 2.95 -12.82 -7.93
CA SER A 126 3.53 -11.88 -6.97
C SER A 126 3.35 -12.36 -5.54
N SER A 127 2.18 -12.90 -5.20
CA SER A 127 1.86 -13.48 -3.89
C SER A 127 2.67 -14.73 -3.56
N ALA A 128 3.02 -15.53 -4.57
CA ALA A 128 3.88 -16.71 -4.38
C ALA A 128 5.35 -16.32 -4.13
N ILE A 129 5.81 -15.24 -4.73
CA ILE A 129 7.20 -14.76 -4.61
C ILE A 129 7.39 -13.89 -3.34
N ALA A 130 6.40 -13.10 -2.94
CA ALA A 130 6.49 -12.14 -1.85
C ALA A 130 6.98 -12.75 -0.52
N PRO A 131 6.52 -13.93 -0.05
CA PRO A 131 6.98 -14.53 1.19
C PRO A 131 8.48 -14.88 1.19
N MET A 132 9.06 -15.17 0.02
CA MET A 132 10.51 -15.44 -0.10
C MET A 132 11.33 -14.22 0.30
N PHE A 133 10.79 -13.01 0.14
CA PHE A 133 11.40 -11.74 0.54
C PHE A 133 10.87 -11.22 1.88
N GLY A 134 10.19 -12.07 2.66
CA GLY A 134 9.68 -11.71 3.98
C GLY A 134 8.43 -10.84 3.95
N SER A 135 7.74 -10.77 2.82
CA SER A 135 6.46 -10.07 2.67
C SER A 135 5.28 -11.03 2.82
N PHE A 136 4.08 -10.47 2.98
CA PHE A 136 2.83 -11.23 2.98
C PHE A 136 2.29 -11.41 1.56
N MET A 137 1.25 -12.23 1.44
CA MET A 137 0.49 -12.37 0.20
C MET A 137 0.00 -11.00 -0.28
N GLN A 138 0.13 -10.76 -1.57
CA GLN A 138 -0.32 -9.52 -2.21
C GLN A 138 -1.81 -9.64 -2.55
N THR A 139 -2.51 -8.52 -2.56
CA THR A 139 -3.87 -8.41 -3.07
C THR A 139 -4.04 -7.09 -3.80
N ALA A 140 -5.03 -7.03 -4.71
CA ALA A 140 -5.41 -5.77 -5.32
C ALA A 140 -5.92 -4.79 -4.25
N PHE A 141 -5.63 -3.51 -4.42
CA PHE A 141 -5.97 -2.48 -3.44
C PHE A 141 -7.18 -1.68 -3.94
N ALA A 142 -8.37 -2.08 -3.50
CA ALA A 142 -9.66 -1.52 -3.95
C ALA A 142 -9.73 0.02 -3.84
N GLN A 143 -9.03 0.62 -2.87
CA GLN A 143 -8.95 2.07 -2.73
C GLN A 143 -8.31 2.76 -3.95
N ASN A 144 -7.40 2.08 -4.66
CA ASN A 144 -6.81 2.60 -5.89
C ASN A 144 -7.82 2.66 -7.02
N VAL A 145 -8.79 1.75 -7.07
CA VAL A 145 -9.91 1.79 -8.02
C VAL A 145 -10.71 3.09 -7.82
N GLY A 146 -11.00 3.43 -6.56
CA GLY A 146 -11.64 4.70 -6.21
C GLY A 146 -10.81 5.93 -6.63
N LEU A 147 -9.48 5.88 -6.49
CA LEU A 147 -8.60 6.95 -6.93
C LEU A 147 -8.64 7.14 -8.46
N VAL A 148 -8.66 6.07 -9.24
CA VAL A 148 -8.79 6.13 -10.70
C VAL A 148 -10.11 6.78 -11.09
N ALA A 149 -11.21 6.40 -10.43
CA ALA A 149 -12.53 7.00 -10.66
C ALA A 149 -12.55 8.50 -10.35
N MET A 150 -11.98 8.91 -9.22
CA MET A 150 -11.98 10.31 -8.76
C MET A 150 -11.03 11.21 -9.56
N THR A 151 -9.85 10.71 -9.92
CA THR A 151 -8.83 11.49 -10.64
C THR A 151 -9.04 11.52 -12.14
N GLY A 152 -9.73 10.51 -12.69
CA GLY A 152 -9.89 10.31 -14.12
C GLY A 152 -8.59 9.92 -14.83
N ILE A 153 -7.54 9.59 -14.11
CA ILE A 153 -6.24 9.17 -14.68
C ILE A 153 -6.31 7.69 -15.01
N LYS A 154 -6.49 7.39 -16.31
CA LYS A 154 -6.70 6.04 -16.83
C LYS A 154 -5.46 5.42 -17.47
N SER A 155 -4.30 6.04 -17.32
CA SER A 155 -3.06 5.60 -17.98
C SER A 155 -2.36 4.48 -17.19
N ARG A 156 -2.15 3.34 -17.84
CA ARG A 156 -1.36 2.22 -17.31
C ARG A 156 0.08 2.59 -16.94
N PHE A 157 0.64 3.60 -17.60
CA PHE A 157 2.01 4.06 -17.33
C PHE A 157 2.13 4.73 -15.95
N VAL A 158 1.07 5.35 -15.45
CA VAL A 158 1.06 5.93 -14.09
C VAL A 158 1.24 4.83 -13.04
N VAL A 159 0.53 3.71 -13.19
CA VAL A 159 0.65 2.56 -12.29
C VAL A 159 2.05 1.93 -12.39
N ALA A 160 2.57 1.76 -13.61
CA ALA A 160 3.93 1.23 -13.82
C ALA A 160 4.99 2.14 -13.19
N THR A 161 4.86 3.46 -13.34
CA THR A 161 5.77 4.43 -12.73
C THR A 161 5.66 4.40 -11.19
N ALA A 162 4.46 4.32 -10.65
CA ALA A 162 4.25 4.16 -9.21
C ALA A 162 4.92 2.88 -8.68
N GLY A 163 4.78 1.76 -9.39
CA GLY A 163 5.47 0.51 -9.06
C GLY A 163 6.99 0.66 -9.08
N ALA A 164 7.55 1.33 -10.10
CA ALA A 164 8.98 1.59 -10.19
C ALA A 164 9.48 2.47 -9.02
N ILE A 165 8.72 3.48 -8.63
CA ILE A 165 9.01 4.32 -7.47
C ILE A 165 9.00 3.48 -6.19
N LEU A 166 8.00 2.61 -5.99
CA LEU A 166 7.92 1.75 -4.82
C LEU A 166 9.09 0.77 -4.73
N VAL A 167 9.51 0.17 -5.86
CA VAL A 167 10.71 -0.67 -5.91
C VAL A 167 11.95 0.13 -5.52
N THR A 168 12.11 1.34 -6.05
CA THR A 168 13.24 2.22 -5.72
C THR A 168 13.25 2.58 -4.23
N LEU A 169 12.08 2.93 -3.66
CA LEU A 169 11.95 3.20 -2.23
C LEU A 169 12.27 1.98 -1.37
N GLY A 170 11.84 0.78 -1.80
CA GLY A 170 12.15 -0.48 -1.13
C GLY A 170 13.64 -0.82 -1.10
N LEU A 171 14.38 -0.42 -2.15
CA LEU A 171 15.84 -0.59 -2.22
C LEU A 171 16.62 0.48 -1.43
N LEU A 172 15.96 1.58 -1.04
CA LEU A 172 16.55 2.68 -0.29
C LEU A 172 15.95 2.75 1.13
N PRO A 173 16.39 1.88 2.06
CA PRO A 173 15.80 1.80 3.41
C PRO A 173 15.97 3.09 4.23
N VAL A 174 16.87 3.97 3.83
CA VAL A 174 17.02 5.31 4.43
C VAL A 174 15.71 6.12 4.30
N LEU A 175 14.99 6.00 3.18
CA LEU A 175 13.74 6.71 2.95
C LEU A 175 12.53 6.09 3.69
N GLY A 176 12.60 4.82 4.05
CA GLY A 176 11.55 4.13 4.81
C GLY A 176 11.68 4.27 6.33
N ARG A 177 12.72 4.95 6.82
CA ARG A 177 12.96 5.20 8.26
C ARG A 177 12.56 6.62 8.71
N VAL A 178 11.97 7.39 7.82
CA VAL A 178 11.42 8.72 8.11
C VAL A 178 10.03 8.62 8.71
#